data_dfc291c03e9336faf0fa0c39c6212263
#
_entry.id   dfc291c03e9336faf0fa0c39c6212263
#
_cell.length_a   1.000
_cell.length_b   1.000
_cell.length_c   1.000
_cell.angle_alpha   90.00
_cell.angle_beta   90.00
_cell.angle_gamma   90.00
#
_symmetry.space_group_name_H-M   'P 1'
#
loop_
_entity.id
_entity.type
_entity.pdbx_description
1 polymer ?
#
loop_
_entity_poly.entity_id
_entity_poly.type
_entity_poly.pdbx_seq_one_letter_code
_entity_poly.pdbx_strand_id
1 'polypeptide(L)'
;MTTLIGTPTVPDQAPLPLDGKVATKIPASNVPLSSSDNGVQFWMFIKDWDYNFSKEKGVLIRSDPTNAAISNPKITLHPTDNSLNVSVSIYGGSSTGSASSTPAASNQTNATGDVFTCTVENVPLQTWFSVSATVFQRNLDVYINGKLVKSCVLPGVPRPAAGDITVGANGGFSGQVCNVHSYPGMLSPSDAAAFFAKGTNCASFAQPPSSTTAKGSELTLFGYTYTFGVKDASGKQIQNYSF
;
A
#
# COMPACT_ATOMS: atom_id res chain seq x y z
N MET A 1 4.50 6.84 18.45
CA MET A 1 3.63 6.44 17.33
C MET A 1 3.09 7.70 16.70
N THR A 2 3.51 8.00 15.48
CA THR A 2 3.00 9.18 14.76
C THR A 2 2.14 8.68 13.62
N THR A 3 0.86 9.00 13.68
CA THR A 3 -0.07 8.68 12.59
C THR A 3 0.17 9.67 11.46
N LEU A 4 0.58 9.18 10.32
CA LEU A 4 0.83 10.01 9.17
C LEU A 4 -0.31 9.88 8.20
N ILE A 5 -1.24 10.77 8.30
CA ILE A 5 -2.16 10.78 7.26
C ILE A 5 -2.78 11.94 6.94
N GLY A 6 -2.78 12.18 5.77
CA GLY A 6 -3.51 13.01 4.90
C GLY A 6 -4.63 13.78 5.53
N THR A 7 -4.90 15.00 5.21
CA THR A 7 -6.01 15.90 5.55
C THR A 7 -6.46 15.89 7.02
N PRO A 8 -6.53 17.05 7.66
CA PRO A 8 -7.08 17.17 9.01
C PRO A 8 -8.49 16.58 9.01
N THR A 9 -8.65 15.48 9.70
CA THR A 9 -9.95 14.84 9.89
C THR A 9 -10.77 15.69 10.83
N VAL A 10 -11.96 16.02 10.42
CA VAL A 10 -13.03 16.35 11.35
C VAL A 10 -13.14 15.16 12.31
N PRO A 11 -13.17 15.37 13.64
CA PRO A 11 -13.34 14.27 14.59
C PRO A 11 -14.57 13.46 14.18
N ASP A 12 -14.43 12.13 14.02
CA ASP A 12 -15.42 11.14 13.59
C ASP A 12 -15.52 10.76 12.11
N GLN A 13 -14.69 11.29 11.22
CA GLN A 13 -14.65 10.75 9.86
C GLN A 13 -13.46 9.81 9.66
N ALA A 14 -13.74 8.62 9.11
CA ALA A 14 -12.71 7.70 8.70
C ALA A 14 -11.75 8.36 7.68
N PRO A 15 -10.42 8.13 7.78
CA PRO A 15 -9.47 8.74 6.86
C PRO A 15 -9.78 8.33 5.41
N LEU A 16 -9.75 9.31 4.51
CA LEU A 16 -9.93 9.05 3.09
C LEU A 16 -8.71 8.29 2.54
N PRO A 17 -8.94 7.23 1.78
CA PRO A 17 -7.84 6.54 1.10
C PRO A 17 -7.18 7.45 0.07
N LEU A 18 -5.88 7.29 -0.11
CA LEU A 18 -5.11 7.94 -1.17
C LEU A 18 -5.26 7.12 -2.47
N ASP A 19 -5.48 7.80 -3.59
CA ASP A 19 -5.50 7.15 -4.91
C ASP A 19 -4.08 6.71 -5.28
N GLY A 20 -3.91 5.42 -5.55
CA GLY A 20 -2.61 4.86 -5.95
C GLY A 20 -2.07 5.39 -7.29
N LYS A 21 -2.89 6.00 -8.14
CA LYS A 21 -2.48 6.61 -9.42
C LYS A 21 -1.94 8.02 -9.25
N VAL A 22 -2.22 8.66 -8.11
CA VAL A 22 -1.86 10.06 -7.85
C VAL A 22 -0.73 10.13 -6.86
N ALA A 23 0.41 10.68 -7.29
CA ALA A 23 1.55 10.86 -6.41
C ALA A 23 1.21 11.86 -5.28
N THR A 24 1.03 11.34 -4.07
CA THR A 24 0.73 12.13 -2.88
C THR A 24 1.91 12.11 -1.93
N LYS A 25 2.38 13.31 -1.54
CA LYS A 25 3.50 13.46 -0.61
C LYS A 25 3.02 13.66 0.83
N ILE A 26 3.63 12.91 1.73
CA ILE A 26 3.56 13.11 3.17
C ILE A 26 4.87 13.81 3.58
N PRO A 27 4.81 15.08 4.01
CA PRO A 27 6.02 15.84 4.31
C PRO A 27 6.89 15.20 5.39
N ALA A 28 8.20 15.29 5.25
CA ALA A 28 9.17 14.79 6.21
C ALA A 28 8.96 15.31 7.63
N SER A 29 8.44 16.55 7.77
CA SER A 29 8.08 17.15 9.07
C SER A 29 7.02 16.35 9.84
N ASN A 30 6.19 15.59 9.14
CA ASN A 30 5.14 14.76 9.73
C ASN A 30 5.58 13.32 9.92
N VAL A 31 6.79 12.97 9.49
CA VAL A 31 7.35 11.61 9.55
C VAL A 31 8.38 11.54 10.67
N PRO A 32 8.45 10.47 11.48
CA PRO A 32 9.50 10.31 12.46
C PRO A 32 10.89 10.44 11.84
N LEU A 33 11.85 10.89 12.62
CA LEU A 33 13.25 11.00 12.19
C LEU A 33 13.69 9.65 11.59
N SER A 34 14.43 9.76 10.49
CA SER A 34 14.97 8.60 9.82
C SER A 34 16.09 7.97 10.65
N SER A 35 16.00 6.65 10.81
CA SER A 35 17.10 5.83 11.29
C SER A 35 17.32 4.68 10.30
N SER A 36 18.42 3.94 10.45
CA SER A 36 18.63 2.69 9.71
C SER A 36 17.54 1.68 10.02
N ASP A 37 17.13 1.63 11.30
CA ASP A 37 16.03 0.81 11.75
C ASP A 37 14.74 1.60 11.64
N ASN A 38 13.74 1.06 10.97
CA ASN A 38 12.46 1.72 10.77
C ASN A 38 11.36 0.71 10.48
N GLY A 39 10.14 1.18 10.55
CA GLY A 39 8.98 0.40 10.17
C GLY A 39 7.92 1.26 9.51
N VAL A 40 7.17 0.66 8.61
CA VAL A 40 6.01 1.27 7.97
C VAL A 40 4.86 0.28 7.94
N GLN A 41 3.66 0.78 8.19
CA GLN A 41 2.41 0.03 8.10
C GLN A 41 1.38 0.82 7.31
N PHE A 42 0.62 0.14 6.47
CA PHE A 42 -0.49 0.75 5.73
C PHE A 42 -1.46 -0.32 5.26
N TRP A 43 -2.65 0.11 4.88
CA TRP A 43 -3.60 -0.71 4.16
C TRP A 43 -3.57 -0.36 2.70
N MET A 44 -3.69 -1.37 1.84
CA MET A 44 -3.79 -1.16 0.40
C MET A 44 -4.85 -2.05 -0.24
N PHE A 45 -5.36 -1.55 -1.36
CA PHE A 45 -6.30 -2.24 -2.23
C PHE A 45 -5.80 -2.15 -3.67
N ILE A 46 -5.59 -3.27 -4.32
CA ILE A 46 -5.20 -3.33 -5.73
C ILE A 46 -6.47 -3.64 -6.53
N LYS A 47 -6.89 -2.67 -7.35
CA LYS A 47 -8.10 -2.79 -8.17
C LYS A 47 -7.84 -3.53 -9.47
N ASP A 48 -6.76 -3.15 -10.15
CA ASP A 48 -6.44 -3.62 -11.49
C ASP A 48 -4.92 -3.74 -11.63
N TRP A 49 -4.45 -4.95 -11.95
CA TRP A 49 -3.02 -5.21 -12.12
C TRP A 49 -2.47 -4.71 -13.44
N ASP A 50 -3.29 -4.68 -14.49
CA ASP A 50 -2.85 -4.34 -15.87
C ASP A 50 -2.52 -2.85 -16.03
N TYR A 51 -2.98 -2.02 -15.10
CA TYR A 51 -2.59 -0.61 -15.09
C TYR A 51 -1.05 -0.48 -15.00
N ASN A 52 -0.47 0.28 -15.93
CA ASN A 52 0.99 0.41 -16.05
C ASN A 52 1.72 -0.96 -16.18
N PHE A 53 1.13 -1.91 -16.91
CA PHE A 53 1.77 -3.20 -17.21
C PHE A 53 3.17 -2.98 -17.80
N SER A 54 4.11 -3.85 -17.47
CA SER A 54 5.53 -3.77 -17.81
C SER A 54 6.32 -2.60 -17.18
N LYS A 55 5.71 -1.80 -16.32
CA LYS A 55 6.39 -0.73 -15.56
C LYS A 55 6.33 -1.00 -14.06
N GLU A 56 7.39 -0.64 -13.35
CA GLU A 56 7.40 -0.66 -11.89
C GLU A 56 6.35 0.35 -11.36
N LYS A 57 5.51 -0.10 -10.46
CA LYS A 57 4.37 0.68 -9.92
C LYS A 57 4.68 1.09 -8.48
N GLY A 58 4.90 2.37 -8.25
CA GLY A 58 5.21 2.88 -6.90
C GLY A 58 4.00 2.82 -5.97
N VAL A 59 4.17 2.17 -4.82
CA VAL A 59 3.15 2.12 -3.76
C VAL A 59 3.47 3.15 -2.70
N LEU A 60 4.63 3.01 -2.06
CA LEU A 60 5.09 3.91 -1.00
C LEU A 60 6.61 3.99 -1.06
N ILE A 61 7.14 5.19 -1.16
CA ILE A 61 8.59 5.43 -1.26
C ILE A 61 8.97 6.53 -0.28
N ARG A 62 9.92 6.25 0.60
CA ARG A 62 10.60 7.26 1.39
C ARG A 62 11.99 7.48 0.83
N SER A 63 12.25 8.62 0.24
CA SER A 63 13.53 8.97 -0.38
C SER A 63 14.38 9.84 0.53
N ASP A 64 15.68 9.88 0.29
CA ASP A 64 16.55 10.86 0.90
C ASP A 64 16.35 12.24 0.22
N PRO A 65 16.32 13.37 0.97
CA PRO A 65 16.06 14.69 0.41
C PRO A 65 17.21 15.21 -0.44
N THR A 66 18.43 14.70 -0.23
CA THR A 66 19.64 15.12 -0.96
C THR A 66 19.98 14.19 -2.13
N ASN A 67 19.52 12.94 -2.08
CA ASN A 67 19.75 11.95 -3.12
C ASN A 67 18.53 11.03 -3.30
N ALA A 68 17.70 11.32 -4.29
CA ALA A 68 16.49 10.56 -4.58
C ALA A 68 16.74 9.08 -4.95
N ALA A 69 17.96 8.69 -5.28
CA ALA A 69 18.32 7.30 -5.51
C ALA A 69 18.39 6.48 -4.20
N ILE A 70 18.53 7.15 -3.06
CA ILE A 70 18.53 6.51 -1.75
C ILE A 70 17.07 6.44 -1.26
N SER A 71 16.61 5.26 -0.91
CA SER A 71 15.27 5.05 -0.36
C SER A 71 15.26 3.97 0.73
N ASN A 72 14.45 4.21 1.77
CA ASN A 72 14.25 3.26 2.86
C ASN A 72 12.94 3.55 3.61
N PRO A 73 11.85 2.76 3.34
CA PRO A 73 11.73 1.76 2.29
C PRO A 73 11.33 2.33 0.93
N LYS A 74 11.54 1.56 -0.14
CA LYS A 74 10.88 1.71 -1.43
C LYS A 74 9.98 0.49 -1.65
N ILE A 75 8.68 0.69 -1.65
CA ILE A 75 7.68 -0.37 -1.82
C ILE A 75 7.01 -0.17 -3.18
N THR A 76 7.08 -1.20 -4.02
CA THR A 76 6.55 -1.16 -5.39
C THR A 76 5.86 -2.48 -5.74
N LEU A 77 4.97 -2.44 -6.72
CA LEU A 77 4.46 -3.65 -7.34
C LEU A 77 5.33 -4.00 -8.54
N HIS A 78 5.55 -5.31 -8.73
CA HIS A 78 6.34 -5.81 -9.85
C HIS A 78 5.70 -5.43 -11.19
N PRO A 79 6.50 -5.20 -12.25
CA PRO A 79 5.98 -4.80 -13.56
C PRO A 79 4.97 -5.77 -14.18
N THR A 80 5.19 -7.08 -14.05
CA THR A 80 4.48 -8.11 -14.82
C THR A 80 3.77 -9.16 -13.98
N ASP A 81 4.31 -9.53 -12.83
CA ASP A 81 3.74 -10.55 -11.98
C ASP A 81 3.16 -9.97 -10.67
N ASN A 82 2.25 -10.71 -10.03
CA ASN A 82 1.57 -10.30 -8.82
C ASN A 82 2.47 -10.38 -7.59
N SER A 83 3.49 -9.51 -7.55
CA SER A 83 4.46 -9.45 -6.46
C SER A 83 4.65 -8.05 -5.92
N LEU A 84 4.86 -7.97 -4.61
CA LEU A 84 5.21 -6.75 -3.89
C LEU A 84 6.72 -6.76 -3.61
N ASN A 85 7.41 -5.74 -4.09
CA ASN A 85 8.83 -5.53 -3.85
C ASN A 85 9.03 -4.53 -2.71
N VAL A 86 9.82 -4.92 -1.73
CA VAL A 86 10.29 -4.02 -0.67
C VAL A 86 11.79 -3.87 -0.82
N SER A 87 12.23 -2.68 -1.23
CA SER A 87 13.63 -2.37 -1.50
C SER A 87 14.18 -1.43 -0.43
N VAL A 88 15.45 -1.63 -0.08
CA VAL A 88 16.18 -0.83 0.89
C VAL A 88 17.55 -0.48 0.34
N SER A 89 17.91 0.79 0.38
CA SER A 89 19.28 1.22 0.09
C SER A 89 20.22 0.82 1.21
N ILE A 90 21.40 0.31 0.87
CA ILE A 90 22.38 -0.20 1.82
C ILE A 90 23.74 0.46 1.60
N TYR A 91 24.57 0.51 2.65
CA TYR A 91 25.99 0.90 2.54
C TYR A 91 26.81 -0.29 2.08
N GLY A 92 27.61 -0.11 1.04
CA GLY A 92 28.71 -0.98 0.65
C GLY A 92 28.36 -2.45 0.54
N GLY A 93 27.33 -2.79 -0.23
CA GLY A 93 27.15 -4.18 -0.67
C GLY A 93 28.31 -4.57 -1.59
N SER A 94 29.06 -5.64 -1.28
CA SER A 94 30.00 -6.22 -2.24
C SER A 94 29.22 -6.63 -3.49
N SER A 95 29.48 -5.98 -4.61
CA SER A 95 28.95 -6.33 -5.92
C SER A 95 29.57 -7.64 -6.41
N THR A 96 29.08 -8.78 -5.91
CA THR A 96 29.37 -10.10 -6.47
C THR A 96 28.22 -10.57 -7.36
N GLY A 97 27.76 -9.72 -8.25
CA GLY A 97 26.70 -10.09 -9.19
C GLY A 97 26.87 -9.33 -10.50
N SER A 98 26.96 -10.07 -11.59
CA SER A 98 26.94 -9.50 -12.95
C SER A 98 25.79 -8.54 -13.13
N ALA A 99 26.09 -7.38 -13.71
CA ALA A 99 25.11 -6.41 -14.12
C ALA A 99 24.12 -7.07 -15.10
N SER A 100 22.92 -7.38 -14.63
CA SER A 100 21.81 -7.78 -15.48
C SER A 100 20.78 -6.64 -15.45
N SER A 101 20.41 -6.16 -16.62
CA SER A 101 19.36 -5.17 -16.83
C SER A 101 17.94 -5.73 -16.64
N THR A 102 17.82 -6.96 -16.17
CA THR A 102 16.55 -7.62 -15.83
C THR A 102 16.10 -7.15 -14.45
N PRO A 103 14.80 -6.94 -14.19
CA PRO A 103 14.28 -6.69 -12.83
C PRO A 103 14.84 -7.74 -11.89
N ALA A 104 15.41 -7.29 -10.75
CA ALA A 104 16.09 -8.19 -9.82
C ALA A 104 15.16 -9.33 -9.42
N ALA A 105 15.58 -10.56 -9.68
CA ALA A 105 14.93 -11.74 -9.13
C ALA A 105 14.87 -11.63 -7.60
N SER A 106 13.86 -12.25 -6.99
CA SER A 106 13.59 -12.16 -5.55
C SER A 106 14.87 -12.32 -4.72
N ASN A 107 15.06 -11.41 -3.76
CA ASN A 107 16.16 -11.39 -2.80
C ASN A 107 17.56 -11.07 -3.38
N GLN A 108 17.64 -10.10 -4.28
CA GLN A 108 18.91 -9.71 -4.90
C GLN A 108 19.22 -8.22 -4.70
N THR A 109 20.50 -7.89 -4.79
CA THR A 109 20.97 -6.51 -4.94
C THR A 109 20.91 -6.09 -6.40
N ASN A 110 20.73 -4.76 -6.63
CA ASN A 110 20.92 -4.17 -7.95
C ASN A 110 22.37 -4.32 -8.43
N ALA A 111 22.62 -3.94 -9.68
CA ALA A 111 23.95 -4.05 -10.31
C ALA A 111 25.06 -3.27 -9.57
N THR A 112 24.72 -2.18 -8.88
CA THR A 112 25.67 -1.38 -8.09
C THR A 112 25.85 -1.90 -6.68
N GLY A 113 25.03 -2.89 -6.24
CA GLY A 113 25.13 -3.49 -4.91
C GLY A 113 24.69 -2.57 -3.76
N ASP A 114 24.03 -1.48 -4.07
CA ASP A 114 23.61 -0.45 -3.10
C ASP A 114 22.11 -0.43 -2.80
N VAL A 115 21.31 -1.24 -3.49
CA VAL A 115 19.89 -1.46 -3.22
C VAL A 115 19.59 -2.95 -3.18
N PHE A 116 19.01 -3.41 -2.09
CA PHE A 116 18.54 -4.78 -1.94
C PHE A 116 17.02 -4.84 -2.03
N THR A 117 16.49 -5.83 -2.75
CA THR A 117 15.04 -6.03 -2.92
C THR A 117 14.61 -7.37 -2.36
N CYS A 118 13.61 -7.32 -1.49
CA CYS A 118 12.91 -8.47 -0.92
C CYS A 118 11.53 -8.56 -1.57
N THR A 119 11.21 -9.68 -2.23
CA THR A 119 9.97 -9.84 -3.00
C THR A 119 9.00 -10.76 -2.26
N VAL A 120 7.76 -10.32 -2.14
CA VAL A 120 6.62 -11.09 -1.65
C VAL A 120 5.72 -11.41 -2.84
N GLU A 121 5.61 -12.68 -3.16
CA GLU A 121 4.81 -13.17 -4.28
C GLU A 121 3.33 -13.34 -3.90
N ASN A 122 2.45 -13.28 -4.90
CA ASN A 122 1.02 -13.59 -4.76
C ASN A 122 0.31 -12.72 -3.71
N VAL A 123 0.48 -11.40 -3.79
CA VAL A 123 -0.27 -10.49 -2.90
C VAL A 123 -1.77 -10.47 -3.24
N PRO A 124 -2.65 -10.21 -2.25
CA PRO A 124 -4.09 -10.16 -2.48
C PRO A 124 -4.50 -9.12 -3.52
N LEU A 125 -5.43 -9.48 -4.40
CA LEU A 125 -6.02 -8.59 -5.40
C LEU A 125 -7.49 -8.37 -5.10
N GLN A 126 -8.01 -7.18 -5.44
CA GLN A 126 -9.43 -6.81 -5.31
C GLN A 126 -9.99 -6.98 -3.89
N THR A 127 -9.11 -6.91 -2.90
CA THR A 127 -9.47 -6.91 -1.48
C THR A 127 -8.52 -6.00 -0.71
N TRP A 128 -8.98 -5.45 0.40
CA TRP A 128 -8.11 -4.71 1.31
C TRP A 128 -7.22 -5.66 2.07
N PHE A 129 -5.95 -5.35 2.13
CA PHE A 129 -4.98 -6.07 2.96
C PHE A 129 -4.00 -5.10 3.62
N SER A 130 -3.50 -5.48 4.79
CA SER A 130 -2.48 -4.70 5.47
C SER A 130 -1.09 -5.16 5.07
N VAL A 131 -0.21 -4.19 4.93
CA VAL A 131 1.23 -4.40 4.73
C VAL A 131 1.96 -3.79 5.91
N SER A 132 2.86 -4.55 6.52
CA SER A 132 3.83 -4.02 7.48
C SER A 132 5.22 -4.44 7.00
N ALA A 133 6.11 -3.47 6.86
CA ALA A 133 7.50 -3.73 6.52
C ALA A 133 8.39 -3.11 7.59
N THR A 134 9.35 -3.86 8.10
CA THR A 134 10.28 -3.38 9.12
C THR A 134 11.70 -3.75 8.80
N VAL A 135 12.58 -2.80 9.00
CA VAL A 135 14.03 -2.98 8.91
C VAL A 135 14.59 -2.89 10.32
N PHE A 136 15.28 -3.92 10.74
CA PHE A 136 15.98 -3.97 12.02
C PHE A 136 17.39 -4.53 11.82
N GLN A 137 18.38 -3.70 12.06
CA GLN A 137 19.77 -4.01 11.77
C GLN A 137 19.94 -4.43 10.29
N ARG A 138 20.12 -5.72 10.01
CA ARG A 138 20.24 -6.27 8.66
C ARG A 138 19.11 -7.22 8.29
N ASN A 139 18.01 -7.20 9.02
CA ASN A 139 16.83 -7.98 8.71
C ASN A 139 15.72 -7.06 8.14
N LEU A 140 15.13 -7.51 7.06
CA LEU A 140 13.95 -6.90 6.46
C LEU A 140 12.82 -7.91 6.54
N ASP A 141 11.83 -7.63 7.38
CA ASP A 141 10.66 -8.47 7.56
C ASP A 141 9.42 -7.83 6.95
N VAL A 142 8.64 -8.62 6.21
CA VAL A 142 7.40 -8.17 5.57
C VAL A 142 6.24 -9.02 6.07
N TYR A 143 5.19 -8.33 6.52
CA TYR A 143 3.96 -8.94 7.02
C TYR A 143 2.80 -8.55 6.11
N ILE A 144 1.97 -9.52 5.76
CA ILE A 144 0.68 -9.33 5.08
C ILE A 144 -0.42 -9.80 6.03
N ASN A 145 -1.43 -8.95 6.24
CA ASN A 145 -2.54 -9.25 7.15
C ASN A 145 -2.07 -9.70 8.54
N GLY A 146 -1.05 -9.02 9.07
CA GLY A 146 -0.47 -9.28 10.38
C GLY A 146 0.38 -10.54 10.49
N LYS A 147 0.60 -11.29 9.41
CA LYS A 147 1.40 -12.52 9.39
C LYS A 147 2.72 -12.30 8.66
N LEU A 148 3.82 -12.78 9.23
CA LEU A 148 5.12 -12.76 8.57
C LEU A 148 5.07 -13.63 7.31
N VAL A 149 5.27 -13.01 6.16
CA VAL A 149 5.27 -13.71 4.85
C VAL A 149 6.66 -13.81 4.25
N LYS A 150 7.54 -12.88 4.60
CA LYS A 150 8.92 -12.88 4.09
C LYS A 150 9.86 -12.27 5.12
N SER A 151 11.05 -12.86 5.25
CA SER A 151 12.17 -12.31 6.00
C SER A 151 13.41 -12.40 5.13
N CYS A 152 14.12 -11.31 4.98
CA CYS A 152 15.29 -11.20 4.12
C CYS A 152 16.46 -10.62 4.91
N VAL A 153 17.64 -11.20 4.73
CA VAL A 153 18.88 -10.67 5.33
C VAL A 153 19.56 -9.74 4.33
N LEU A 154 19.74 -8.49 4.73
CA LEU A 154 20.41 -7.47 3.92
C LEU A 154 21.92 -7.75 3.87
N PRO A 155 22.56 -7.67 2.70
CA PRO A 155 24.01 -7.88 2.59
C PRO A 155 24.82 -6.71 3.16
N GLY A 156 24.22 -5.54 3.31
CA GLY A 156 24.85 -4.33 3.87
C GLY A 156 24.00 -3.67 4.95
N VAL A 157 24.54 -2.62 5.58
CA VAL A 157 23.81 -1.81 6.57
C VAL A 157 22.81 -0.91 5.86
N PRO A 158 21.54 -0.86 6.31
CA PRO A 158 20.53 0.01 5.72
C PRO A 158 20.93 1.50 5.78
N ARG A 159 20.71 2.21 4.70
CA ARG A 159 20.90 3.67 4.65
C ARG A 159 19.63 4.36 5.12
N PRO A 160 19.70 5.32 6.04
CA PRO A 160 18.55 6.11 6.41
C PRO A 160 18.07 6.97 5.22
N ALA A 161 16.77 7.18 5.12
CA ALA A 161 16.15 8.08 4.16
C ALA A 161 15.25 9.08 4.92
N ALA A 162 15.62 10.36 4.93
CA ALA A 162 15.03 11.37 5.81
C ALA A 162 14.00 12.26 5.12
N GLY A 163 13.70 12.04 3.86
CA GLY A 163 12.78 12.86 3.09
C GLY A 163 11.31 12.50 3.25
N ASP A 164 10.53 13.07 2.35
CA ASP A 164 9.08 12.84 2.27
C ASP A 164 8.77 11.37 1.97
N ILE A 165 7.61 10.92 2.45
CA ILE A 165 7.02 9.67 1.97
C ILE A 165 6.10 10.02 0.78
N THR A 166 6.33 9.39 -0.37
CA THR A 166 5.46 9.54 -1.54
C THR A 166 4.66 8.26 -1.75
N VAL A 167 3.34 8.37 -1.76
CA VAL A 167 2.40 7.31 -2.14
C VAL A 167 2.06 7.49 -3.62
N GLY A 168 1.95 6.40 -4.39
CA GLY A 168 1.61 6.47 -5.81
C GLY A 168 2.71 7.07 -6.71
N ALA A 169 3.97 6.97 -6.31
CA ALA A 169 5.10 7.47 -7.08
C ALA A 169 5.27 6.74 -8.44
N ASN A 170 5.99 7.35 -9.37
CA ASN A 170 6.35 6.76 -10.67
C ASN A 170 5.15 6.27 -11.48
N GLY A 171 4.06 7.04 -11.51
CA GLY A 171 2.82 6.69 -12.18
C GLY A 171 1.94 5.70 -11.39
N GLY A 172 2.41 5.25 -10.24
CA GLY A 172 1.64 4.50 -9.26
C GLY A 172 0.99 3.22 -9.77
N PHE A 173 -0.09 2.82 -9.11
CA PHE A 173 -0.85 1.60 -9.40
C PHE A 173 -2.36 1.88 -9.38
N SER A 174 -3.15 1.02 -10.01
CA SER A 174 -4.61 1.10 -9.94
C SER A 174 -5.09 0.52 -8.62
N GLY A 175 -5.39 1.41 -7.67
CA GLY A 175 -5.78 1.00 -6.33
C GLY A 175 -5.73 2.15 -5.34
N GLN A 176 -5.63 1.80 -4.07
CA GLN A 176 -5.72 2.76 -2.98
C GLN A 176 -4.78 2.38 -1.85
N VAL A 177 -4.32 3.39 -1.12
CA VAL A 177 -3.53 3.25 0.11
C VAL A 177 -4.18 4.06 1.21
N CYS A 178 -4.27 3.52 2.41
CA CYS A 178 -4.73 4.28 3.55
C CYS A 178 -4.08 3.85 4.87
N ASN A 179 -4.33 4.61 5.96
CA ASN A 179 -3.79 4.33 7.28
C ASN A 179 -2.26 4.12 7.27
N VAL A 180 -1.53 5.03 6.63
CA VAL A 180 -0.06 4.98 6.59
C VAL A 180 0.49 5.38 7.95
N HIS A 181 1.28 4.52 8.56
CA HIS A 181 2.01 4.75 9.80
C HIS A 181 3.49 4.53 9.58
N SER A 182 4.32 5.39 10.15
CA SER A 182 5.77 5.23 10.14
C SER A 182 6.32 5.21 11.56
N TYR A 183 7.34 4.41 11.77
CA TYR A 183 7.95 4.16 13.07
C TYR A 183 9.46 4.42 12.98
N PRO A 184 10.06 5.05 14.00
CA PRO A 184 11.49 5.33 14.03
C PRO A 184 12.36 4.11 14.36
N GLY A 185 11.75 2.96 14.61
CA GLY A 185 12.42 1.71 14.96
C GLY A 185 11.68 0.50 14.39
N MET A 186 12.10 -0.68 14.81
CA MET A 186 11.50 -1.93 14.36
C MET A 186 10.02 -2.06 14.76
N LEU A 187 9.27 -2.77 13.94
CA LEU A 187 7.95 -3.29 14.26
C LEU A 187 8.07 -4.75 14.70
N SER A 188 7.43 -5.06 15.81
CA SER A 188 7.33 -6.45 16.25
C SER A 188 6.21 -7.20 15.51
N PRO A 189 6.22 -8.54 15.52
CA PRO A 189 5.11 -9.33 14.99
C PRO A 189 3.76 -9.00 15.65
N SER A 190 3.78 -8.66 16.95
CA SER A 190 2.58 -8.23 17.68
C SER A 190 2.05 -6.88 17.20
N ASP A 191 2.92 -5.94 16.80
CA ASP A 191 2.49 -4.66 16.23
C ASP A 191 1.81 -4.86 14.87
N ALA A 192 2.37 -5.74 14.02
CA ALA A 192 1.77 -6.08 12.73
C ALA A 192 0.40 -6.75 12.90
N ALA A 193 0.28 -7.70 13.83
CA ALA A 193 -0.99 -8.36 14.15
C ALA A 193 -2.02 -7.39 14.73
N ALA A 194 -1.62 -6.50 15.64
CA ALA A 194 -2.49 -5.49 16.23
C ALA A 194 -2.98 -4.46 15.19
N PHE A 195 -2.12 -4.08 14.25
CA PHE A 195 -2.50 -3.19 13.15
C PHE A 195 -3.57 -3.84 12.25
N PHE A 196 -3.37 -5.10 11.89
CA PHE A 196 -4.36 -5.86 11.12
C PHE A 196 -5.68 -6.01 11.88
N ALA A 197 -5.64 -6.36 13.17
CA ALA A 197 -6.82 -6.57 13.99
C ALA A 197 -7.70 -5.32 14.15
N LYS A 198 -7.12 -4.12 14.05
CA LYS A 198 -7.88 -2.84 14.05
C LYS A 198 -8.72 -2.63 12.80
N GLY A 199 -8.48 -3.39 11.74
CA GLY A 199 -9.16 -3.23 10.46
C GLY A 199 -8.69 -2.00 9.68
N THR A 200 -9.26 -1.82 8.48
CA THR A 200 -8.87 -0.72 7.60
C THR A 200 -9.22 0.64 8.17
N ASN A 201 -10.38 0.77 8.84
CA ASN A 201 -10.97 2.03 9.28
C ASN A 201 -10.92 3.15 8.21
N CYS A 202 -10.82 2.78 6.94
CA CYS A 202 -10.76 3.70 5.84
C CYS A 202 -12.16 3.87 5.26
N ALA A 203 -12.53 5.09 4.93
CA ALA A 203 -13.75 5.33 4.20
C ALA A 203 -13.69 4.53 2.90
N SER A 204 -14.67 3.67 2.65
CA SER A 204 -14.79 3.03 1.34
C SER A 204 -14.83 4.11 0.29
N PHE A 205 -13.95 4.01 -0.74
CA PHE A 205 -14.23 4.78 -1.94
C PHE A 205 -15.58 4.32 -2.45
N ALA A 206 -16.52 5.24 -2.25
CA ALA A 206 -17.83 5.24 -2.82
C ALA A 206 -18.19 3.96 -3.61
N GLN A 207 -18.77 3.00 -2.96
CA GLN A 207 -20.14 2.85 -3.44
C GLN A 207 -20.71 4.26 -3.57
N PRO A 208 -21.27 4.63 -4.74
CA PRO A 208 -22.02 5.88 -4.83
C PRO A 208 -22.92 5.91 -3.59
N PRO A 209 -23.08 7.08 -2.93
CA PRO A 209 -23.80 7.13 -1.68
C PRO A 209 -25.06 6.30 -1.88
N SER A 210 -25.17 5.19 -1.17
CA SER A 210 -26.44 4.53 -1.05
C SER A 210 -27.26 5.60 -0.37
N SER A 211 -27.99 6.35 -1.18
CA SER A 211 -28.98 7.26 -0.70
C SER A 211 -29.87 6.40 0.18
N THR A 212 -29.68 6.53 1.49
CA THR A 212 -30.63 6.05 2.50
C THR A 212 -31.88 6.89 2.40
N THR A 213 -32.49 6.86 1.26
CA THR A 213 -33.88 7.11 1.03
C THR A 213 -34.36 5.89 0.27
N ALA A 214 -35.02 5.01 0.99
CA ALA A 214 -35.71 3.86 0.45
C ALA A 214 -36.76 4.32 -0.61
N LYS A 215 -36.27 4.56 -1.82
CA LYS A 215 -37.08 4.59 -3.02
C LYS A 215 -36.54 3.48 -3.92
N GLY A 216 -37.41 2.54 -4.20
CA GLY A 216 -37.24 1.32 -4.97
C GLY A 216 -35.97 1.16 -5.78
N SER A 217 -35.44 -0.04 -5.80
CA SER A 217 -34.25 -0.40 -6.57
C SER A 217 -34.47 -0.05 -8.05
N GLU A 218 -33.83 1.00 -8.51
CA GLU A 218 -33.85 1.43 -9.90
C GLU A 218 -32.54 1.05 -10.57
N LEU A 219 -32.60 0.21 -11.60
CA LEU A 219 -31.48 -0.10 -12.46
C LEU A 219 -31.63 0.70 -13.76
N THR A 220 -30.68 1.58 -14.07
CA THR A 220 -30.67 2.31 -15.33
C THR A 220 -29.70 1.65 -16.30
N LEU A 221 -30.23 1.08 -17.38
CA LEU A 221 -29.50 0.46 -18.48
C LEU A 221 -29.94 1.06 -19.80
N PHE A 222 -28.99 1.49 -20.61
CA PHE A 222 -29.24 2.09 -21.95
C PHE A 222 -30.26 3.27 -21.96
N GLY A 223 -30.25 4.06 -20.87
CA GLY A 223 -31.18 5.19 -20.76
C GLY A 223 -32.59 4.84 -20.28
N TYR A 224 -32.84 3.59 -19.92
CA TYR A 224 -34.10 3.13 -19.34
C TYR A 224 -33.91 2.78 -17.86
N THR A 225 -34.85 3.21 -17.03
CA THR A 225 -34.86 2.89 -15.59
C THR A 225 -35.78 1.70 -15.32
N TYR A 226 -35.23 0.66 -14.73
CA TYR A 226 -35.95 -0.56 -14.34
C TYR A 226 -36.11 -0.57 -12.82
N THR A 227 -37.37 -0.72 -12.37
CA THR A 227 -37.70 -0.82 -10.94
C THR A 227 -38.13 -2.24 -10.62
N PHE A 228 -37.46 -2.89 -9.69
CA PHE A 228 -37.81 -4.23 -9.24
C PHE A 228 -38.39 -4.17 -7.84
N GLY A 229 -39.55 -4.80 -7.64
CA GLY A 229 -40.18 -4.90 -6.33
C GLY A 229 -41.12 -6.09 -6.26
N VAL A 230 -41.16 -6.74 -5.09
CA VAL A 230 -42.14 -7.79 -4.81
C VAL A 230 -43.37 -7.16 -4.22
N LYS A 231 -44.55 -7.42 -4.84
CA LYS A 231 -45.85 -6.96 -4.37
C LYS A 231 -46.66 -8.15 -3.87
N ASP A 232 -47.48 -7.93 -2.87
CA ASP A 232 -48.47 -8.92 -2.44
C ASP A 232 -49.67 -8.98 -3.42
N ALA A 233 -50.59 -9.91 -3.19
CA ALA A 233 -51.77 -10.09 -4.02
C ALA A 233 -52.70 -8.86 -4.03
N SER A 234 -52.52 -7.92 -3.10
CA SER A 234 -53.26 -6.64 -3.06
C SER A 234 -52.55 -5.50 -3.79
N GLY A 235 -51.37 -5.76 -4.36
CA GLY A 235 -50.53 -4.78 -5.05
C GLY A 235 -49.62 -3.96 -4.12
N LYS A 236 -49.56 -4.27 -2.83
CA LYS A 236 -48.74 -3.57 -1.87
C LYS A 236 -47.29 -4.11 -1.96
N GLN A 237 -46.31 -3.22 -2.01
CA GLN A 237 -44.90 -3.57 -2.10
C GLN A 237 -44.40 -4.13 -0.77
N ILE A 238 -43.83 -5.37 -0.80
CA ILE A 238 -43.41 -6.08 0.40
C ILE A 238 -41.88 -6.02 0.57
N GLN A 239 -41.13 -6.04 -0.51
CA GLN A 239 -39.67 -6.09 -0.48
C GLN A 239 -39.04 -5.39 -1.70
N ASN A 240 -37.94 -4.65 -1.46
CA ASN A 240 -37.10 -4.07 -2.50
C ASN A 240 -35.77 -4.80 -2.51
N TYR A 241 -35.32 -5.26 -3.66
CA TYR A 241 -33.97 -5.82 -3.83
C TYR A 241 -33.08 -4.77 -4.45
N SER A 242 -31.94 -4.49 -3.81
CA SER A 242 -30.81 -3.75 -4.38
C SER A 242 -29.75 -4.77 -4.82
N PHE A 243 -29.30 -4.67 -6.05
CA PHE A 243 -28.19 -5.44 -6.59
C PHE A 243 -26.94 -4.61 -6.66
#